data_4c2877ac7a53651edf421cc4c0ce0700
#
_entry.id   4c2877ac7a53651edf421cc4c0ce0700
#
_cell.length_a   1.000
_cell.length_b   1.000
_cell.length_c   1.000
_cell.angle_alpha   90.00
_cell.angle_beta   90.00
_cell.angle_gamma   90.00
#
_symmetry.space_group_name_H-M   'P 1'
#
loop_
_entity.id
_entity.type
_entity.pdbx_description
1 polymer ?
#
loop_
_entity_poly.entity_id
_entity_poly.type
_entity_poly.pdbx_seq_one_letter_code
_entity_poly.pdbx_strand_id
1 'polypeptide(L)'
;GYKNYPDNVIKKFVHESANAGVDVFRIFDSLNWVDQMKIANEAVQEAGKISEGAICYTGDILNVERSNIYTLDYYVKMAKELESEGFHILAIKDMAGLLKPKAANELIGELRAAVNLPIHLHTHDTSGNGLLTYKQAIDAGVDIIDTAVASMSGLTSQPSANSLYYALNGFPRNLRTDIEGLEELSHYWATVRPYYADFESDIKSPNTEIYQHEMPGGQYSNLSQQAKSLGLGERFDEVKDMYRRVNFLFGDIVKVTPSSKVVGDTALYMVQNDLDESSVLSDGYKLDFPESVVSFFKGEIGQPVNGFNQKLQEVILKGQQPLTERPGEYLEPVNFDEIREELADKQQGEVTEQDVISYVLYPKVYNQYIQTKEQYGDLSLLDTPTFLFGMRNGETVEIEIDTGKRLIIKLETISEPDENGNRTIYYAMNGQARRIYIKDENVKTNANVKPKADKTNPSHIGAQMPGSVTEVKVATGDEVKANQPLLITEAMKMETTIQA
;
A
#
# COMPACT_ATOMS: atom_id res chain seq x y z
N GLY A 1 -6.70 5.91 0.48
CA GLY A 1 -5.44 6.42 -0.09
C GLY A 1 -4.39 6.67 0.98
N TYR A 2 -3.20 7.12 0.55
CA TYR A 2 -2.12 7.48 1.48
C TYR A 2 -2.26 8.89 2.06
N LYS A 3 -3.19 9.67 1.55
CA LYS A 3 -3.56 11.01 2.02
C LYS A 3 -5.07 11.19 1.96
N ASN A 4 -5.58 12.20 2.64
CA ASN A 4 -6.97 12.61 2.50
C ASN A 4 -7.20 13.35 1.18
N TYR A 5 -8.44 13.27 0.73
CA TYR A 5 -8.96 13.98 -0.43
C TYR A 5 -10.21 14.77 -0.06
N PRO A 6 -10.55 15.85 -0.78
CA PRO A 6 -11.84 16.51 -0.64
C PRO A 6 -13.00 15.56 -0.92
N ASP A 7 -14.13 15.80 -0.32
CA ASP A 7 -15.31 14.94 -0.44
C ASP A 7 -15.79 14.73 -1.88
N ASN A 8 -15.68 15.74 -2.73
CA ASN A 8 -16.04 15.62 -4.14
C ASN A 8 -15.15 14.63 -4.90
N VAL A 9 -13.89 14.47 -4.51
CA VAL A 9 -12.97 13.45 -5.07
C VAL A 9 -13.40 12.05 -4.66
N ILE A 10 -13.76 11.86 -3.37
CA ILE A 10 -14.24 10.58 -2.87
C ILE A 10 -15.52 10.17 -3.61
N LYS A 11 -16.50 11.08 -3.73
CA LYS A 11 -17.75 10.83 -4.44
C LYS A 11 -17.49 10.49 -5.91
N LYS A 12 -16.67 11.27 -6.61
CA LYS A 12 -16.32 10.99 -8.01
C LYS A 12 -15.63 9.65 -8.18
N PHE A 13 -14.67 9.31 -7.31
CA PHE A 13 -13.99 8.01 -7.35
C PHE A 13 -14.97 6.84 -7.23
N VAL A 14 -15.92 6.92 -6.28
CA VAL A 14 -16.93 5.86 -6.10
C VAL A 14 -17.82 5.74 -7.32
N HIS A 15 -18.32 6.85 -7.86
CA HIS A 15 -19.18 6.84 -9.05
C HIS A 15 -18.47 6.28 -10.28
N GLU A 16 -17.22 6.72 -10.54
CA GLU A 16 -16.46 6.20 -11.68
C GLU A 16 -16.09 4.72 -11.51
N SER A 17 -15.80 4.28 -10.29
CA SER A 17 -15.59 2.84 -10.00
C SER A 17 -16.86 2.02 -10.22
N ALA A 18 -18.02 2.54 -9.81
CA ALA A 18 -19.32 1.90 -10.04
C ALA A 18 -19.64 1.81 -11.53
N ASN A 19 -19.38 2.88 -12.31
CA ASN A 19 -19.53 2.91 -13.77
C ASN A 19 -18.59 1.92 -14.46
N ALA A 20 -17.38 1.71 -13.91
CA ALA A 20 -16.41 0.72 -14.38
C ALA A 20 -16.75 -0.73 -14.00
N GLY A 21 -17.84 -0.96 -13.23
CA GLY A 21 -18.35 -2.30 -12.91
C GLY A 21 -18.11 -2.79 -11.49
N VAL A 22 -17.65 -1.93 -10.57
CA VAL A 22 -17.55 -2.31 -9.15
C VAL A 22 -18.93 -2.36 -8.51
N ASP A 23 -19.29 -3.47 -7.90
CA ASP A 23 -20.59 -3.69 -7.26
C ASP A 23 -20.56 -3.65 -5.74
N VAL A 24 -19.44 -4.04 -5.12
CA VAL A 24 -19.26 -4.07 -3.67
C VAL A 24 -18.04 -3.21 -3.30
N PHE A 25 -18.25 -2.23 -2.44
CA PHE A 25 -17.22 -1.32 -1.98
C PHE A 25 -16.88 -1.61 -0.52
N ARG A 26 -15.68 -2.13 -0.28
CA ARG A 26 -15.13 -2.27 1.08
C ARG A 26 -14.56 -0.94 1.53
N ILE A 27 -15.15 -0.37 2.57
CA ILE A 27 -14.81 0.92 3.13
C ILE A 27 -14.23 0.70 4.53
N PHE A 28 -13.03 1.20 4.77
CA PHE A 28 -12.40 1.21 6.10
C PHE A 28 -11.64 2.50 6.33
N ASP A 29 -11.47 2.85 7.57
CA ASP A 29 -10.55 3.90 8.01
C ASP A 29 -9.35 3.28 8.73
N SER A 30 -8.16 3.84 8.51
CA SER A 30 -6.90 3.28 9.04
C SER A 30 -6.76 3.39 10.56
N LEU A 31 -7.60 4.18 11.20
CA LEU A 31 -7.68 4.35 12.66
C LEU A 31 -9.03 3.89 13.22
N ASN A 32 -9.85 3.24 12.38
CA ASN A 32 -11.21 2.84 12.70
C ASN A 32 -12.13 4.02 13.06
N TRP A 33 -11.93 5.18 12.44
CA TRP A 33 -12.74 6.36 12.66
C TRP A 33 -13.96 6.39 11.73
N VAL A 34 -15.13 6.05 12.25
CA VAL A 34 -16.36 5.86 11.45
C VAL A 34 -16.79 7.13 10.71
N ASP A 35 -16.62 8.32 11.30
CA ASP A 35 -16.97 9.58 10.63
C ASP A 35 -16.23 9.75 9.28
N GLN A 36 -15.00 9.28 9.18
CA GLN A 36 -14.23 9.30 7.92
C GLN A 36 -14.81 8.36 6.86
N MET A 37 -15.55 7.31 7.27
CA MET A 37 -16.13 6.32 6.35
C MET A 37 -17.47 6.77 5.76
N LYS A 38 -18.18 7.72 6.38
CA LYS A 38 -19.56 8.13 6.04
C LYS A 38 -19.69 8.63 4.62
N ILE A 39 -18.81 9.51 4.17
CA ILE A 39 -18.90 10.12 2.83
C ILE A 39 -18.76 9.07 1.71
N ALA A 40 -17.88 8.07 1.91
CA ALA A 40 -17.74 6.98 0.97
C ALA A 40 -18.97 6.06 0.98
N ASN A 41 -19.54 5.79 2.18
CA ASN A 41 -20.78 5.02 2.30
C ASN A 41 -21.95 5.70 1.60
N GLU A 42 -22.15 7.00 1.81
CA GLU A 42 -23.15 7.80 1.12
C GLU A 42 -23.00 7.71 -0.40
N ALA A 43 -21.78 7.90 -0.92
CA ALA A 43 -21.51 7.84 -2.34
C ALA A 43 -21.81 6.46 -2.95
N VAL A 44 -21.52 5.38 -2.24
CA VAL A 44 -21.85 4.01 -2.67
C VAL A 44 -23.37 3.79 -2.72
N GLN A 45 -24.10 4.28 -1.72
CA GLN A 45 -25.56 4.22 -1.70
C GLN A 45 -26.18 5.07 -2.82
N GLU A 46 -25.68 6.30 -3.06
CA GLU A 46 -26.06 7.16 -4.19
C GLU A 46 -25.87 6.45 -5.54
N ALA A 47 -24.78 5.66 -5.68
CA ALA A 47 -24.50 4.86 -6.88
C ALA A 47 -25.34 3.57 -6.98
N GLY A 48 -26.19 3.27 -5.99
CA GLY A 48 -27.03 2.05 -5.96
C GLY A 48 -26.21 0.77 -5.80
N LYS A 49 -25.04 0.84 -5.15
CA LYS A 49 -24.11 -0.28 -4.94
C LYS A 49 -24.10 -0.76 -3.48
N ILE A 50 -23.36 -1.83 -3.22
CA ILE A 50 -23.27 -2.44 -1.89
C ILE A 50 -22.09 -1.86 -1.15
N SER A 51 -22.32 -1.28 0.04
CA SER A 51 -21.29 -0.82 0.94
C SER A 51 -20.99 -1.86 2.02
N GLU A 52 -19.71 -2.18 2.18
CA GLU A 52 -19.18 -3.05 3.21
C GLU A 52 -18.32 -2.22 4.17
N GLY A 53 -18.81 -2.03 5.41
CA GLY A 53 -18.10 -1.33 6.47
C GLY A 53 -17.12 -2.29 7.15
N ALA A 54 -15.81 -2.02 7.05
CA ALA A 54 -14.79 -2.90 7.59
C ALA A 54 -14.12 -2.32 8.83
N ILE A 55 -14.11 -3.09 9.91
CA ILE A 55 -13.37 -2.81 11.14
C ILE A 55 -11.99 -3.46 11.03
N CYS A 56 -10.94 -2.66 11.10
CA CYS A 56 -9.58 -3.15 11.14
C CYS A 56 -9.30 -3.82 12.48
N TYR A 57 -8.96 -5.12 12.44
CA TYR A 57 -8.66 -5.89 13.64
C TYR A 57 -7.19 -5.69 14.07
N THR A 58 -7.00 -5.41 15.34
CA THR A 58 -5.68 -5.30 15.99
C THR A 58 -5.77 -5.72 17.45
N GLY A 59 -4.63 -5.94 18.10
CA GLY A 59 -4.58 -6.41 19.47
C GLY A 59 -4.93 -7.89 19.62
N ASP A 60 -5.35 -8.29 20.82
CA ASP A 60 -5.70 -9.66 21.18
C ASP A 60 -6.87 -9.67 22.15
N ILE A 61 -8.08 -9.91 21.66
CA ILE A 61 -9.29 -9.92 22.51
C ILE A 61 -9.28 -11.01 23.59
N LEU A 62 -8.39 -12.00 23.46
CA LEU A 62 -8.22 -13.04 24.48
C LEU A 62 -7.22 -12.65 25.58
N ASN A 63 -6.47 -11.57 25.39
CA ASN A 63 -5.46 -11.09 26.32
C ASN A 63 -5.55 -9.57 26.49
N VAL A 64 -6.55 -9.14 27.24
CA VAL A 64 -6.84 -7.71 27.53
C VAL A 64 -5.75 -7.01 28.34
N GLU A 65 -4.85 -7.76 29.01
CA GLU A 65 -3.70 -7.15 29.69
C GLU A 65 -2.70 -6.53 28.72
N ARG A 66 -2.63 -7.07 27.49
CA ARG A 66 -1.74 -6.58 26.44
C ARG A 66 -2.25 -5.30 25.77
N SER A 67 -3.57 -5.17 25.61
CA SER A 67 -4.23 -3.98 25.08
C SER A 67 -5.62 -3.86 25.70
N ASN A 68 -5.86 -2.78 26.43
CA ASN A 68 -7.15 -2.47 27.02
C ASN A 68 -8.06 -1.66 26.08
N ILE A 69 -7.60 -1.35 24.86
CA ILE A 69 -8.33 -0.55 23.87
C ILE A 69 -9.22 -1.48 23.01
N TYR A 70 -8.59 -2.47 22.37
CA TYR A 70 -9.22 -3.33 21.37
C TYR A 70 -9.84 -4.58 22.00
N THR A 71 -10.84 -4.34 22.85
CA THR A 71 -11.61 -5.39 23.54
C THR A 71 -12.76 -5.89 22.66
N LEU A 72 -13.38 -6.99 23.07
CA LEU A 72 -14.58 -7.50 22.39
C LEU A 72 -15.70 -6.43 22.36
N ASP A 73 -15.90 -5.72 23.47
CA ASP A 73 -16.88 -4.62 23.55
C ASP A 73 -16.59 -3.48 22.56
N TYR A 74 -15.31 -3.18 22.32
CA TYR A 74 -14.90 -2.20 21.30
C TYR A 74 -15.41 -2.60 19.92
N TYR A 75 -15.19 -3.85 19.51
CA TYR A 75 -15.64 -4.35 18.20
C TYR A 75 -17.16 -4.41 18.08
N VAL A 76 -17.85 -4.84 19.13
CA VAL A 76 -19.32 -4.86 19.18
C VAL A 76 -19.90 -3.46 19.08
N LYS A 77 -19.35 -2.49 19.81
CA LYS A 77 -19.80 -1.09 19.73
C LYS A 77 -19.64 -0.53 18.33
N MET A 78 -18.50 -0.74 17.73
CA MET A 78 -18.19 -0.25 16.37
C MET A 78 -19.08 -0.93 15.31
N ALA A 79 -19.35 -2.23 15.44
CA ALA A 79 -20.27 -2.94 14.56
C ALA A 79 -21.69 -2.35 14.58
N LYS A 80 -22.21 -2.04 15.78
CA LYS A 80 -23.51 -1.37 15.94
C LYS A 80 -23.53 0.03 15.34
N GLU A 81 -22.43 0.76 15.44
CA GLU A 81 -22.26 2.07 14.81
C GLU A 81 -22.31 1.96 13.28
N LEU A 82 -21.57 1.04 12.68
CA LEU A 82 -21.64 0.78 11.24
C LEU A 82 -23.02 0.34 10.77
N GLU A 83 -23.73 -0.51 11.52
CA GLU A 83 -25.11 -0.87 11.20
C GLU A 83 -26.02 0.38 11.24
N SER A 84 -25.87 1.25 12.22
CA SER A 84 -26.66 2.48 12.34
C SER A 84 -26.38 3.50 11.23
N GLU A 85 -25.18 3.49 10.65
CA GLU A 85 -24.79 4.31 9.49
C GLU A 85 -25.25 3.71 8.14
N GLY A 86 -26.00 2.60 8.18
CA GLY A 86 -26.64 2.00 7.02
C GLY A 86 -25.71 1.23 6.08
N PHE A 87 -24.57 0.72 6.57
CA PHE A 87 -23.78 -0.23 5.80
C PHE A 87 -24.55 -1.52 5.53
N HIS A 88 -24.29 -2.16 4.38
CA HIS A 88 -24.99 -3.37 3.97
C HIS A 88 -24.31 -4.65 4.48
N ILE A 89 -23.00 -4.64 4.69
CA ILE A 89 -22.18 -5.76 5.15
C ILE A 89 -21.24 -5.25 6.23
N LEU A 90 -21.07 -6.01 7.30
CA LEU A 90 -20.04 -5.79 8.31
C LEU A 90 -18.83 -6.67 8.00
N ALA A 91 -17.65 -6.07 7.83
CA ALA A 91 -16.42 -6.83 7.66
C ALA A 91 -15.47 -6.69 8.87
N ILE A 92 -14.80 -7.77 9.22
CA ILE A 92 -13.62 -7.78 10.07
C ILE A 92 -12.40 -7.92 9.17
N LYS A 93 -11.55 -6.91 9.17
CA LYS A 93 -10.32 -6.86 8.37
C LYS A 93 -9.12 -7.13 9.24
N ASP A 94 -8.69 -8.38 9.26
CA ASP A 94 -7.45 -8.83 9.92
C ASP A 94 -6.29 -8.80 8.92
N MET A 95 -5.72 -7.63 8.72
CA MET A 95 -4.66 -7.37 7.72
C MET A 95 -3.29 -7.91 8.11
N ALA A 96 -3.14 -8.43 9.32
CA ALA A 96 -1.87 -8.96 9.81
C ALA A 96 -1.92 -10.46 10.12
N GLY A 97 -3.11 -11.08 10.15
CA GLY A 97 -3.28 -12.47 10.59
C GLY A 97 -3.18 -12.63 12.11
N LEU A 98 -3.64 -11.62 12.86
CA LEU A 98 -3.60 -11.60 14.33
C LEU A 98 -4.76 -12.35 14.97
N LEU A 99 -5.87 -12.49 14.25
CA LEU A 99 -7.08 -13.11 14.76
C LEU A 99 -6.87 -14.61 14.96
N LYS A 100 -6.65 -15.01 16.21
CA LYS A 100 -6.45 -16.40 16.58
C LYS A 100 -7.75 -17.20 16.43
N PRO A 101 -7.69 -18.54 16.23
CA PRO A 101 -8.89 -19.36 16.00
C PRO A 101 -9.95 -19.19 17.10
N LYS A 102 -9.57 -19.24 18.38
CA LYS A 102 -10.51 -19.02 19.48
C LYS A 102 -11.09 -17.61 19.50
N ALA A 103 -10.26 -16.60 19.23
CA ALA A 103 -10.70 -15.22 19.13
C ALA A 103 -11.71 -15.03 17.99
N ALA A 104 -11.50 -15.68 16.84
CA ALA A 104 -12.44 -15.66 15.73
C ALA A 104 -13.81 -16.20 16.10
N ASN A 105 -13.84 -17.32 16.85
CA ASN A 105 -15.10 -17.90 17.31
C ASN A 105 -15.85 -16.94 18.26
N GLU A 106 -15.16 -16.37 19.24
CA GLU A 106 -15.76 -15.44 20.20
C GLU A 106 -16.22 -14.15 19.53
N LEU A 107 -15.36 -13.53 18.71
CA LEU A 107 -15.66 -12.28 18.03
C LEU A 107 -16.85 -12.42 17.07
N ILE A 108 -16.83 -13.40 16.19
CA ILE A 108 -17.92 -13.62 15.21
C ILE A 108 -19.23 -13.97 15.92
N GLY A 109 -19.17 -14.78 16.99
CA GLY A 109 -20.35 -15.14 17.77
C GLY A 109 -21.02 -13.92 18.41
N GLU A 110 -20.24 -13.04 19.03
CA GLU A 110 -20.75 -11.82 19.65
C GLU A 110 -21.25 -10.80 18.61
N LEU A 111 -20.54 -10.63 17.50
CA LEU A 111 -20.99 -9.76 16.42
C LEU A 111 -22.32 -10.26 15.81
N ARG A 112 -22.45 -11.57 15.61
CA ARG A 112 -23.70 -12.18 15.09
C ARG A 112 -24.87 -11.95 16.04
N ALA A 113 -24.64 -11.94 17.35
CA ALA A 113 -25.65 -11.63 18.37
C ALA A 113 -25.98 -10.13 18.44
N ALA A 114 -25.07 -9.27 18.03
CA ALA A 114 -25.15 -7.83 18.23
C ALA A 114 -25.74 -7.06 17.06
N VAL A 115 -25.60 -7.55 15.79
CA VAL A 115 -26.04 -6.88 14.56
C VAL A 115 -26.78 -7.86 13.62
N ASN A 116 -27.59 -7.30 12.72
CA ASN A 116 -28.33 -8.08 11.71
C ASN A 116 -27.62 -8.15 10.36
N LEU A 117 -26.50 -7.46 10.19
CA LEU A 117 -25.74 -7.43 8.95
C LEU A 117 -25.09 -8.80 8.64
N PRO A 118 -24.97 -9.18 7.37
CA PRO A 118 -24.04 -10.23 6.98
C PRO A 118 -22.63 -9.91 7.48
N ILE A 119 -21.93 -10.93 8.00
CA ILE A 119 -20.58 -10.78 8.53
C ILE A 119 -19.57 -11.35 7.55
N HIS A 120 -18.58 -10.54 7.17
CA HIS A 120 -17.47 -10.90 6.31
C HIS A 120 -16.17 -10.91 7.10
N LEU A 121 -15.38 -11.98 6.98
CA LEU A 121 -14.05 -12.07 7.59
C LEU A 121 -12.96 -12.12 6.53
N HIS A 122 -12.03 -11.18 6.64
CA HIS A 122 -10.78 -11.13 5.90
C HIS A 122 -9.61 -11.37 6.85
N THR A 123 -8.72 -12.31 6.56
CA THR A 123 -7.46 -12.48 7.28
C THR A 123 -6.32 -12.82 6.33
N HIS A 124 -5.08 -12.53 6.75
CA HIS A 124 -3.85 -12.99 6.10
C HIS A 124 -3.33 -14.26 6.79
N ASP A 125 -2.69 -15.14 6.03
CA ASP A 125 -2.19 -16.44 6.53
C ASP A 125 -0.72 -16.36 6.99
N THR A 126 -0.29 -15.18 7.44
CA THR A 126 1.12 -14.95 7.84
C THR A 126 1.60 -15.90 8.93
N SER A 127 0.74 -16.22 9.89
CA SER A 127 1.05 -17.16 10.96
C SER A 127 0.88 -18.63 10.59
N GLY A 128 0.22 -18.94 9.46
CA GLY A 128 -0.19 -20.29 9.08
C GLY A 128 -1.43 -20.81 9.81
N ASN A 129 -2.12 -19.97 10.60
CA ASN A 129 -3.33 -20.35 11.33
C ASN A 129 -4.63 -20.02 10.59
N GLY A 130 -4.56 -19.44 9.40
CA GLY A 130 -5.71 -18.88 8.70
C GLY A 130 -6.85 -19.86 8.43
N LEU A 131 -6.54 -21.11 8.06
CA LEU A 131 -7.57 -22.14 7.86
C LEU A 131 -8.28 -22.50 9.17
N LEU A 132 -7.56 -22.57 10.29
CA LEU A 132 -8.15 -22.82 11.61
C LEU A 132 -9.00 -21.64 12.06
N THR A 133 -8.53 -20.43 11.83
CA THR A 133 -9.28 -19.19 12.11
C THR A 133 -10.59 -19.18 11.34
N TYR A 134 -10.56 -19.47 10.04
CA TYR A 134 -11.78 -19.52 9.22
C TYR A 134 -12.73 -20.65 9.67
N LYS A 135 -12.20 -21.82 10.01
CA LYS A 135 -13.05 -22.91 10.53
C LYS A 135 -13.81 -22.49 11.78
N GLN A 136 -13.14 -21.83 12.72
CA GLN A 136 -13.77 -21.33 13.96
C GLN A 136 -14.77 -20.19 13.69
N ALA A 137 -14.47 -19.29 12.76
CA ALA A 137 -15.40 -18.24 12.34
C ALA A 137 -16.65 -18.82 11.65
N ILE A 138 -16.49 -19.85 10.80
CA ILE A 138 -17.59 -20.55 10.13
C ILE A 138 -18.50 -21.23 11.15
N ASP A 139 -17.93 -21.85 12.16
CA ASP A 139 -18.71 -22.49 13.25
C ASP A 139 -19.50 -21.44 14.07
N ALA A 140 -18.94 -20.24 14.25
CA ALA A 140 -19.57 -19.13 14.93
C ALA A 140 -20.60 -18.35 14.08
N GLY A 141 -20.68 -18.62 12.77
CA GLY A 141 -21.74 -18.06 11.94
C GLY A 141 -21.31 -16.96 10.96
N VAL A 142 -20.04 -16.82 10.59
CA VAL A 142 -19.60 -15.90 9.53
C VAL A 142 -20.29 -16.24 8.19
N ASP A 143 -20.68 -15.23 7.40
CA ASP A 143 -21.37 -15.43 6.14
C ASP A 143 -20.45 -15.48 4.94
N ILE A 144 -19.41 -14.64 4.94
CA ILE A 144 -18.47 -14.45 3.84
C ILE A 144 -17.03 -14.53 4.38
N ILE A 145 -16.14 -15.12 3.59
CA ILE A 145 -14.70 -15.18 3.89
C ILE A 145 -13.90 -14.88 2.63
N ASP A 146 -12.76 -14.18 2.78
CA ASP A 146 -11.82 -13.95 1.70
C ASP A 146 -10.79 -15.08 1.61
N THR A 147 -10.59 -15.60 0.41
CA THR A 147 -9.62 -16.67 0.13
C THR A 147 -8.83 -16.37 -1.13
N ALA A 148 -7.73 -17.07 -1.33
CA ALA A 148 -6.97 -17.06 -2.57
C ALA A 148 -6.93 -18.45 -3.20
N VAL A 149 -6.76 -18.55 -4.52
CA VAL A 149 -6.49 -19.82 -5.18
C VAL A 149 -5.19 -20.43 -4.64
N ALA A 150 -5.10 -21.76 -4.58
CA ALA A 150 -4.01 -22.45 -3.85
C ALA A 150 -2.61 -21.97 -4.25
N SER A 151 -2.35 -21.79 -5.56
CA SER A 151 -1.05 -21.35 -6.08
C SER A 151 -0.66 -19.91 -5.67
N MET A 152 -1.61 -19.08 -5.23
CA MET A 152 -1.41 -17.68 -4.81
C MET A 152 -1.73 -17.45 -3.33
N SER A 153 -1.99 -18.52 -2.58
CA SER A 153 -2.43 -18.47 -1.18
C SER A 153 -1.28 -18.56 -0.18
N GLY A 154 -1.60 -18.29 1.08
CA GLY A 154 -0.67 -18.45 2.22
C GLY A 154 0.26 -17.26 2.44
N LEU A 155 1.04 -17.32 3.51
CA LEU A 155 2.01 -16.30 3.92
C LEU A 155 1.34 -14.92 4.06
N THR A 156 1.77 -13.93 3.30
CA THR A 156 1.18 -12.58 3.31
C THR A 156 -0.09 -12.46 2.46
N SER A 157 -0.53 -13.55 1.80
CA SER A 157 -1.82 -13.66 1.13
C SER A 157 -2.87 -14.28 2.05
N GLN A 158 -4.07 -14.57 1.51
CA GLN A 158 -5.18 -15.19 2.23
C GLN A 158 -5.02 -16.71 2.29
N PRO A 159 -5.76 -17.39 3.18
CA PRO A 159 -5.84 -18.85 3.19
C PRO A 159 -6.36 -19.42 1.87
N SER A 160 -5.92 -20.65 1.55
CA SER A 160 -6.26 -21.34 0.31
C SER A 160 -7.74 -21.74 0.25
N ALA A 161 -8.45 -21.29 -0.80
CA ALA A 161 -9.81 -21.71 -1.11
C ALA A 161 -9.90 -23.23 -1.35
N ASN A 162 -8.96 -23.78 -2.15
CA ASN A 162 -8.91 -25.20 -2.46
C ASN A 162 -8.76 -26.04 -1.20
N SER A 163 -7.80 -25.68 -0.32
CA SER A 163 -7.59 -26.38 0.95
C SER A 163 -8.80 -26.29 1.87
N LEU A 164 -9.44 -25.12 1.93
CA LEU A 164 -10.62 -24.91 2.76
C LEU A 164 -11.83 -25.70 2.26
N TYR A 165 -12.01 -25.81 0.94
CA TYR A 165 -13.07 -26.65 0.35
C TYR A 165 -12.98 -28.07 0.87
N TYR A 166 -11.81 -28.72 0.78
CA TYR A 166 -11.63 -30.07 1.27
C TYR A 166 -11.68 -30.17 2.80
N ALA A 167 -11.16 -29.18 3.52
CA ALA A 167 -11.23 -29.15 4.98
C ALA A 167 -12.68 -29.06 5.52
N LEU A 168 -13.60 -28.47 4.77
CA LEU A 168 -15.01 -28.32 5.15
C LEU A 168 -15.90 -29.45 4.60
N ASN A 169 -15.35 -30.36 3.81
CA ASN A 169 -16.12 -31.45 3.26
C ASN A 169 -16.74 -32.32 4.37
N GLY A 170 -18.06 -32.54 4.30
CA GLY A 170 -18.82 -33.28 5.31
C GLY A 170 -19.28 -32.46 6.51
N PHE A 171 -18.91 -31.19 6.64
CA PHE A 171 -19.45 -30.29 7.64
C PHE A 171 -20.77 -29.65 7.19
N PRO A 172 -21.70 -29.31 8.11
CA PRO A 172 -23.00 -28.69 7.79
C PRO A 172 -22.86 -27.36 7.03
N ARG A 173 -21.83 -26.54 7.38
CA ARG A 173 -21.46 -25.35 6.65
C ARG A 173 -20.19 -25.64 5.86
N ASN A 174 -20.28 -25.50 4.54
CA ASN A 174 -19.18 -25.76 3.61
C ASN A 174 -19.17 -24.70 2.50
N LEU A 175 -18.13 -24.71 1.69
CA LEU A 175 -18.04 -23.83 0.52
C LEU A 175 -18.93 -24.37 -0.61
N ARG A 176 -19.74 -23.47 -1.20
CA ARG A 176 -20.53 -23.74 -2.39
C ARG A 176 -19.81 -23.16 -3.61
N THR A 177 -18.76 -23.84 -4.03
CA THR A 177 -17.94 -23.41 -5.16
C THR A 177 -17.66 -24.58 -6.09
N ASP A 178 -17.39 -24.27 -7.35
CA ASP A 178 -16.89 -25.24 -8.33
C ASP A 178 -15.42 -25.53 -8.04
N ILE A 179 -15.14 -26.70 -7.48
CA ILE A 179 -13.79 -27.08 -7.14
C ILE A 179 -12.95 -27.42 -8.38
N GLU A 180 -13.54 -27.96 -9.43
CA GLU A 180 -12.82 -28.30 -10.66
C GLU A 180 -12.31 -27.02 -11.33
N GLY A 181 -13.18 -26.00 -11.48
CA GLY A 181 -12.78 -24.70 -12.00
C GLY A 181 -11.76 -23.98 -11.11
N LEU A 182 -11.82 -24.17 -9.78
CA LEU A 182 -10.84 -23.62 -8.85
C LEU A 182 -9.46 -24.29 -9.00
N GLU A 183 -9.41 -25.60 -9.24
CA GLU A 183 -8.16 -26.33 -9.52
C GLU A 183 -7.57 -25.90 -10.88
N GLU A 184 -8.37 -25.72 -11.92
CA GLU A 184 -7.93 -25.19 -13.21
C GLU A 184 -7.32 -23.79 -13.07
N LEU A 185 -7.99 -22.89 -12.34
CA LEU A 185 -7.45 -21.55 -12.05
C LEU A 185 -6.14 -21.62 -11.26
N SER A 186 -6.04 -22.51 -10.27
CA SER A 186 -4.83 -22.71 -9.50
C SER A 186 -3.68 -23.21 -10.37
N HIS A 187 -3.95 -24.13 -11.28
CA HIS A 187 -2.96 -24.61 -12.24
C HIS A 187 -2.48 -23.50 -13.19
N TYR A 188 -3.41 -22.73 -13.74
CA TYR A 188 -3.07 -21.57 -14.58
C TYR A 188 -2.13 -20.60 -13.84
N TRP A 189 -2.52 -20.17 -12.64
CA TRP A 189 -1.70 -19.23 -11.85
C TRP A 189 -0.37 -19.83 -11.42
N ALA A 190 -0.28 -21.13 -11.18
CA ALA A 190 1.00 -21.80 -10.92
C ALA A 190 1.97 -21.72 -12.10
N THR A 191 1.47 -21.72 -13.34
CA THR A 191 2.29 -21.55 -14.56
C THR A 191 2.70 -20.09 -14.81
N VAL A 192 1.86 -19.13 -14.39
CA VAL A 192 2.11 -17.69 -14.58
C VAL A 192 3.01 -17.11 -13.48
N ARG A 193 2.85 -17.58 -12.24
CA ARG A 193 3.55 -17.04 -11.06
C ARG A 193 5.08 -16.90 -11.22
N PRO A 194 5.82 -17.82 -11.85
CA PRO A 194 7.27 -17.67 -12.05
C PRO A 194 7.68 -16.41 -12.80
N TYR A 195 6.82 -15.87 -13.68
CA TYR A 195 7.10 -14.60 -14.38
C TYR A 195 7.08 -13.39 -13.46
N TYR A 196 6.48 -13.50 -12.28
CA TYR A 196 6.40 -12.45 -11.27
C TYR A 196 7.33 -12.69 -10.07
N ALA A 197 8.27 -13.66 -10.17
CA ALA A 197 9.16 -14.03 -9.07
C ALA A 197 9.96 -12.85 -8.50
N ASP A 198 10.38 -11.91 -9.35
CA ASP A 198 11.13 -10.72 -8.94
C ASP A 198 10.31 -9.74 -8.09
N PHE A 199 8.98 -9.87 -8.11
CA PHE A 199 8.06 -9.06 -7.32
C PHE A 199 7.61 -9.76 -6.04
N GLU A 200 7.97 -11.01 -5.82
CA GLU A 200 7.63 -11.75 -4.61
C GLU A 200 8.53 -11.36 -3.43
N SER A 201 7.97 -11.46 -2.23
CA SER A 201 8.78 -11.33 -1.02
C SER A 201 9.63 -12.58 -0.77
N ASP A 202 10.75 -12.42 -0.05
CA ASP A 202 11.64 -13.54 0.32
C ASP A 202 11.05 -14.47 1.40
N ILE A 203 9.80 -14.27 1.84
CA ILE A 203 9.15 -15.05 2.89
C ILE A 203 8.82 -16.43 2.33
N LYS A 204 9.37 -17.49 2.96
CA LYS A 204 9.22 -18.87 2.48
C LYS A 204 8.42 -19.77 3.42
N SER A 205 8.09 -19.30 4.61
CA SER A 205 7.37 -20.06 5.62
C SER A 205 6.51 -19.15 6.49
N PRO A 206 5.42 -19.68 7.09
CA PRO A 206 4.66 -18.95 8.09
C PRO A 206 5.55 -18.50 9.26
N ASN A 207 5.23 -17.34 9.83
CA ASN A 207 5.98 -16.77 10.94
C ASN A 207 5.04 -16.32 12.07
N THR A 208 5.18 -16.91 13.24
CA THR A 208 4.37 -16.58 14.42
C THR A 208 4.89 -15.38 15.20
N GLU A 209 6.05 -14.79 14.84
CA GLU A 209 6.51 -13.50 15.37
C GLU A 209 5.52 -12.37 15.11
N ILE A 210 4.62 -12.57 14.13
CA ILE A 210 3.51 -11.63 13.83
C ILE A 210 2.71 -11.31 15.10
N TYR A 211 2.52 -12.27 16.00
CA TYR A 211 1.83 -12.04 17.28
C TYR A 211 2.62 -11.18 18.27
N GLN A 212 3.89 -10.87 17.99
CA GLN A 212 4.74 -9.99 18.79
C GLN A 212 4.83 -8.60 18.22
N HIS A 213 5.17 -8.48 16.92
CA HIS A 213 5.37 -7.17 16.27
C HIS A 213 4.10 -6.62 15.61
N GLU A 214 3.08 -7.45 15.33
CA GLU A 214 1.77 -7.09 14.77
C GLU A 214 1.84 -6.31 13.43
N MET A 215 2.90 -6.51 12.66
CA MET A 215 3.12 -5.82 11.40
C MET A 215 2.28 -6.48 10.30
N PRO A 216 1.43 -5.73 9.56
CA PRO A 216 0.66 -6.28 8.45
C PRO A 216 1.55 -6.94 7.38
N GLY A 217 1.06 -8.02 6.75
CA GLY A 217 1.84 -8.79 5.79
C GLY A 217 2.41 -7.95 4.63
N GLY A 218 1.59 -7.10 4.02
CA GLY A 218 2.05 -6.18 2.97
C GLY A 218 3.07 -5.15 3.48
N GLN A 219 2.89 -4.65 4.72
CA GLN A 219 3.86 -3.74 5.33
C GLN A 219 5.18 -4.46 5.65
N TYR A 220 5.14 -5.71 6.11
CA TYR A 220 6.33 -6.51 6.36
C TYR A 220 7.19 -6.65 5.12
N SER A 221 6.58 -7.04 3.99
CA SER A 221 7.29 -7.19 2.71
C SER A 221 7.92 -5.88 2.25
N ASN A 222 7.15 -4.78 2.28
CA ASN A 222 7.64 -3.46 1.89
C ASN A 222 8.75 -2.97 2.82
N LEU A 223 8.58 -3.08 4.13
CA LEU A 223 9.53 -2.60 5.13
C LEU A 223 10.86 -3.35 5.06
N SER A 224 10.83 -4.67 4.79
CA SER A 224 12.03 -5.48 4.58
C SER A 224 12.84 -5.01 3.39
N GLN A 225 12.18 -4.71 2.26
CA GLN A 225 12.85 -4.17 1.07
C GLN A 225 13.39 -2.76 1.31
N GLN A 226 12.64 -1.91 1.99
CA GLN A 226 13.07 -0.56 2.38
C GLN A 226 14.31 -0.62 3.29
N ALA A 227 14.30 -1.49 4.30
CA ALA A 227 15.44 -1.67 5.20
C ALA A 227 16.69 -2.13 4.43
N LYS A 228 16.56 -3.09 3.51
CA LYS A 228 17.67 -3.52 2.64
C LYS A 228 18.22 -2.37 1.81
N SER A 229 17.35 -1.57 1.20
CA SER A 229 17.75 -0.43 0.35
C SER A 229 18.44 0.67 1.13
N LEU A 230 18.11 0.85 2.41
CA LEU A 230 18.74 1.80 3.32
C LEU A 230 20.00 1.26 4.00
N GLY A 231 20.42 0.01 3.68
CA GLY A 231 21.57 -0.63 4.32
C GLY A 231 21.28 -1.19 5.71
N LEU A 232 20.00 -1.30 6.09
CA LEU A 232 19.56 -1.84 7.38
C LEU A 232 19.13 -3.32 7.30
N GLY A 233 19.44 -4.01 6.21
CA GLY A 233 18.99 -5.40 6.00
C GLY A 233 19.39 -6.35 7.13
N GLU A 234 20.63 -6.23 7.64
CA GLU A 234 21.14 -7.02 8.78
C GLU A 234 20.55 -6.58 10.13
N ARG A 235 20.03 -5.36 10.21
CA ARG A 235 19.37 -4.79 11.39
C ARG A 235 17.83 -4.91 11.33
N PHE A 236 17.29 -5.74 10.46
CA PHE A 236 15.83 -5.82 10.27
C PHE A 236 15.10 -6.32 11.52
N ASP A 237 15.74 -7.13 12.35
CA ASP A 237 15.17 -7.54 13.65
C ASP A 237 15.03 -6.35 14.61
N GLU A 238 15.98 -5.42 14.60
CA GLU A 238 15.88 -4.16 15.36
C GLU A 238 14.73 -3.30 14.83
N VAL A 239 14.52 -3.28 13.50
CA VAL A 239 13.40 -2.55 12.89
C VAL A 239 12.06 -3.16 13.31
N LYS A 240 11.93 -4.48 13.40
CA LYS A 240 10.71 -5.16 13.88
C LYS A 240 10.41 -4.81 15.34
N ASP A 241 11.42 -4.84 16.22
CA ASP A 241 11.25 -4.44 17.63
C ASP A 241 10.91 -2.96 17.74
N MET A 242 11.60 -2.10 16.98
CA MET A 242 11.31 -0.67 16.95
C MET A 242 9.90 -0.38 16.43
N TYR A 243 9.41 -1.12 15.43
CA TYR A 243 8.04 -1.00 14.92
C TYR A 243 7.00 -1.21 16.04
N ARG A 244 7.19 -2.22 16.86
CA ARG A 244 6.34 -2.48 18.03
C ARG A 244 6.41 -1.34 19.05
N ARG A 245 7.63 -0.88 19.38
CA ARG A 245 7.87 0.21 20.35
C ARG A 245 7.27 1.51 19.88
N VAL A 246 7.43 1.86 18.60
CA VAL A 246 6.81 3.03 17.97
C VAL A 246 5.29 2.96 18.04
N ASN A 247 4.68 1.79 17.79
CA ASN A 247 3.24 1.65 17.90
C ASN A 247 2.74 1.98 19.31
N PHE A 248 3.41 1.51 20.35
CA PHE A 248 3.08 1.88 21.74
C PHE A 248 3.34 3.37 22.02
N LEU A 249 4.41 3.94 21.49
CA LEU A 249 4.69 5.37 21.60
C LEU A 249 3.58 6.22 20.97
N PHE A 250 2.96 5.73 19.89
CA PHE A 250 1.84 6.38 19.19
C PHE A 250 0.49 6.18 19.89
N GLY A 251 0.42 5.38 20.95
CA GLY A 251 -0.81 5.10 21.71
C GLY A 251 -1.52 3.82 21.30
N ASP A 252 -0.76 2.83 20.80
CA ASP A 252 -1.25 1.51 20.34
C ASP A 252 -2.34 1.66 19.26
N ILE A 253 -1.98 2.26 18.14
CA ILE A 253 -2.89 2.54 17.04
C ILE A 253 -3.16 1.31 16.16
N VAL A 254 -4.26 1.34 15.42
CA VAL A 254 -4.53 0.36 14.36
C VAL A 254 -3.45 0.46 13.27
N LYS A 255 -2.96 -0.69 12.80
CA LYS A 255 -1.85 -0.82 11.85
C LYS A 255 -2.36 -1.35 10.51
N VAL A 256 -2.86 -0.45 9.69
CA VAL A 256 -3.28 -0.72 8.30
C VAL A 256 -2.88 0.46 7.43
N THR A 257 -2.74 0.31 6.12
CA THR A 257 -2.40 1.45 5.23
C THR A 257 -3.41 2.60 5.37
N PRO A 258 -2.99 3.86 5.65
CA PRO A 258 -1.60 4.34 5.74
C PRO A 258 -0.95 4.31 7.13
N SER A 259 -1.66 4.06 8.24
CA SER A 259 -1.12 4.11 9.61
C SER A 259 0.05 3.13 9.83
N SER A 260 -0.02 1.92 9.25
CA SER A 260 1.09 0.95 9.29
C SER A 260 2.38 1.48 8.63
N LYS A 261 2.23 2.27 7.55
CA LYS A 261 3.36 2.93 6.90
C LYS A 261 3.97 3.98 7.83
N VAL A 262 3.15 4.79 8.51
CA VAL A 262 3.64 5.80 9.46
C VAL A 262 4.47 5.17 10.57
N VAL A 263 3.99 4.07 11.17
CA VAL A 263 4.74 3.31 12.19
C VAL A 263 6.04 2.77 11.60
N GLY A 264 6.00 2.20 10.39
CA GLY A 264 7.18 1.67 9.70
C GLY A 264 8.23 2.72 9.35
N ASP A 265 7.79 3.85 8.79
CA ASP A 265 8.67 4.98 8.44
C ASP A 265 9.38 5.52 9.69
N THR A 266 8.63 5.64 10.81
CA THR A 266 9.20 6.07 12.09
C THR A 266 10.20 5.05 12.63
N ALA A 267 9.87 3.75 12.57
CA ALA A 267 10.77 2.70 13.04
C ALA A 267 12.08 2.68 12.24
N LEU A 268 12.01 2.75 10.91
CA LEU A 268 13.21 2.86 10.06
C LEU A 268 14.02 4.12 10.37
N TYR A 269 13.35 5.26 10.51
CA TYR A 269 13.98 6.53 10.83
C TYR A 269 14.73 6.46 12.17
N MET A 270 14.10 5.90 13.22
CA MET A 270 14.72 5.77 14.54
C MET A 270 15.90 4.81 14.52
N VAL A 271 15.79 3.64 13.86
CA VAL A 271 16.91 2.68 13.76
C VAL A 271 18.06 3.25 12.92
N GLN A 272 17.76 3.96 11.82
CA GLN A 272 18.77 4.59 10.96
C GLN A 272 19.61 5.65 11.71
N ASN A 273 18.98 6.35 12.65
CA ASN A 273 19.60 7.44 13.40
C ASN A 273 19.99 7.06 14.84
N ASP A 274 19.91 5.75 15.18
CA ASP A 274 20.21 5.21 16.52
C ASP A 274 19.43 5.92 17.66
N LEU A 275 18.15 6.22 17.41
CA LEU A 275 17.24 6.91 18.34
C LEU A 275 16.42 5.90 19.16
N ASP A 276 16.09 6.30 20.39
CA ASP A 276 15.11 5.65 21.24
C ASP A 276 13.92 6.60 21.56
N GLU A 277 12.91 6.10 22.25
CA GLU A 277 11.71 6.88 22.58
C GLU A 277 12.04 8.08 23.46
N SER A 278 13.03 7.96 24.34
CA SER A 278 13.44 9.05 25.22
C SER A 278 14.12 10.18 24.44
N SER A 279 14.96 9.83 23.49
CA SER A 279 15.62 10.79 22.58
C SER A 279 14.60 11.53 21.72
N VAL A 280 13.60 10.80 21.17
CA VAL A 280 12.52 11.41 20.39
C VAL A 280 11.69 12.39 21.21
N LEU A 281 11.36 12.04 22.46
CA LEU A 281 10.56 12.90 23.34
C LEU A 281 11.33 14.10 23.90
N SER A 282 12.66 14.02 24.02
CA SER A 282 13.48 15.11 24.56
C SER A 282 14.06 16.03 23.50
N ASP A 283 14.54 15.44 22.39
CA ASP A 283 15.29 16.15 21.35
C ASP A 283 14.57 16.19 19.99
N GLY A 284 13.38 15.60 19.88
CA GLY A 284 12.67 15.45 18.61
C GLY A 284 12.34 16.75 17.89
N TYR A 285 12.28 17.89 18.61
CA TYR A 285 12.10 19.19 17.98
C TYR A 285 13.29 19.62 17.10
N LYS A 286 14.45 18.95 17.23
CA LYS A 286 15.65 19.11 16.39
C LYS A 286 15.68 18.11 15.21
N LEU A 287 14.75 17.16 15.17
CA LEU A 287 14.74 16.10 14.19
C LEU A 287 13.78 16.45 13.02
N ASP A 288 14.15 16.04 11.81
CA ASP A 288 13.31 16.15 10.63
C ASP A 288 12.62 14.81 10.40
N PHE A 289 11.39 14.70 10.87
CA PHE A 289 10.58 13.47 10.70
C PHE A 289 10.10 13.31 9.26
N PRO A 290 9.90 12.05 8.79
CA PRO A 290 9.24 11.80 7.52
C PRO A 290 7.88 12.51 7.44
N GLU A 291 7.52 13.00 6.25
CA GLU A 291 6.26 13.73 6.04
C GLU A 291 5.03 12.92 6.46
N SER A 292 5.04 11.60 6.22
CA SER A 292 3.97 10.70 6.68
C SER A 292 3.73 10.75 8.19
N VAL A 293 4.79 10.96 8.98
CA VAL A 293 4.74 11.07 10.44
C VAL A 293 4.16 12.42 10.86
N VAL A 294 4.62 13.50 10.22
CA VAL A 294 4.10 14.84 10.46
C VAL A 294 2.62 14.93 10.12
N SER A 295 2.22 14.45 8.94
CA SER A 295 0.82 14.38 8.50
C SER A 295 -0.07 13.58 9.45
N PHE A 296 0.43 12.45 9.97
CA PHE A 296 -0.30 11.67 10.97
C PHE A 296 -0.57 12.47 12.23
N PHE A 297 0.48 13.04 12.84
CA PHE A 297 0.32 13.82 14.08
C PHE A 297 -0.42 15.14 13.88
N LYS A 298 -0.45 15.66 12.68
CA LYS A 298 -1.32 16.80 12.32
C LYS A 298 -2.81 16.42 12.22
N GLY A 299 -3.14 15.11 12.20
CA GLY A 299 -4.51 14.63 12.07
C GLY A 299 -5.00 14.54 10.62
N GLU A 300 -4.10 14.65 9.64
CA GLU A 300 -4.46 14.62 8.22
C GLU A 300 -4.93 13.26 7.72
N ILE A 301 -4.63 12.18 8.44
CA ILE A 301 -5.10 10.81 8.11
C ILE A 301 -6.15 10.29 9.11
N GLY A 302 -6.70 11.15 9.97
CA GLY A 302 -7.75 10.80 10.91
C GLY A 302 -7.33 10.94 12.37
N GLN A 303 -8.19 10.47 13.26
CA GLN A 303 -8.04 10.59 14.73
C GLN A 303 -7.93 9.19 15.36
N PRO A 304 -6.89 8.89 16.15
CA PRO A 304 -6.82 7.65 16.92
C PRO A 304 -7.92 7.59 17.99
N VAL A 305 -8.35 6.39 18.34
CA VAL A 305 -9.45 6.14 19.31
C VAL A 305 -9.29 6.91 20.62
N ASN A 306 -8.06 6.97 21.16
CA ASN A 306 -7.75 7.66 22.44
C ASN A 306 -7.06 9.02 22.21
N GLY A 307 -7.10 9.57 21.00
CA GLY A 307 -6.35 10.76 20.62
C GLY A 307 -4.84 10.49 20.48
N PHE A 308 -4.11 11.54 20.15
CA PHE A 308 -2.66 11.50 19.99
C PHE A 308 -1.93 11.61 21.34
N ASN A 309 -0.73 11.02 21.43
CA ASN A 309 0.21 11.32 22.50
C ASN A 309 0.61 12.80 22.41
N GLN A 310 0.08 13.63 23.30
CA GLN A 310 0.19 15.10 23.25
C GLN A 310 1.65 15.58 23.21
N LYS A 311 2.51 15.01 24.08
CA LYS A 311 3.92 15.41 24.13
C LYS A 311 4.64 15.09 22.81
N LEU A 312 4.35 13.93 22.23
CA LEU A 312 4.94 13.55 20.95
C LEU A 312 4.39 14.40 19.80
N GLN A 313 3.10 14.71 19.82
CA GLN A 313 2.46 15.59 18.86
C GLN A 313 3.07 16.99 18.86
N GLU A 314 3.29 17.58 20.04
CA GLU A 314 3.96 18.90 20.18
C GLU A 314 5.36 18.90 19.59
N VAL A 315 6.14 17.86 19.90
CA VAL A 315 7.52 17.70 19.44
C VAL A 315 7.60 17.57 17.91
N ILE A 316 6.73 16.76 17.32
CA ILE A 316 6.72 16.49 15.87
C ILE A 316 6.17 17.67 15.09
N LEU A 317 5.10 18.29 15.58
CA LEU A 317 4.44 19.41 14.87
C LEU A 317 5.20 20.73 14.97
N LYS A 318 6.13 20.88 15.92
CA LYS A 318 6.97 22.09 16.05
C LYS A 318 6.16 23.40 16.02
N GLY A 319 4.98 23.39 16.65
CA GLY A 319 4.05 24.54 16.73
C GLY A 319 3.01 24.64 15.59
N GLN A 320 2.98 23.70 14.66
CA GLN A 320 1.87 23.61 13.72
C GLN A 320 0.60 23.21 14.46
N GLN A 321 -0.54 23.74 14.02
CA GLN A 321 -1.85 23.42 14.64
C GLN A 321 -2.37 22.07 14.13
N PRO A 322 -2.77 21.15 15.01
CA PRO A 322 -3.38 19.89 14.60
C PRO A 322 -4.83 20.11 14.13
N LEU A 323 -5.27 19.25 13.23
CA LEU A 323 -6.66 19.12 12.81
C LEU A 323 -7.39 18.22 13.82
N THR A 324 -8.60 18.60 14.20
CA THR A 324 -9.44 17.85 15.15
C THR A 324 -10.71 17.30 14.52
N GLU A 325 -11.06 17.80 13.35
CA GLU A 325 -12.23 17.40 12.57
C GLU A 325 -11.81 16.67 11.31
N ARG A 326 -12.78 16.16 10.55
CA ARG A 326 -12.53 15.35 9.35
C ARG A 326 -11.84 16.18 8.26
N PRO A 327 -10.64 15.79 7.82
CA PRO A 327 -9.85 16.62 6.90
C PRO A 327 -10.53 16.89 5.56
N GLY A 328 -11.34 15.94 5.05
CA GLY A 328 -12.05 16.10 3.78
C GLY A 328 -13.01 17.29 3.72
N GLU A 329 -13.44 17.79 4.90
CA GLU A 329 -14.33 18.96 5.01
C GLU A 329 -13.60 20.31 4.78
N TYR A 330 -12.30 20.34 5.11
CA TYR A 330 -11.48 21.56 4.98
C TYR A 330 -10.74 21.69 3.67
N LEU A 331 -10.59 20.59 2.95
CA LEU A 331 -9.92 20.61 1.68
C LEU A 331 -10.79 21.28 0.62
N GLU A 332 -10.21 22.19 -0.13
CA GLU A 332 -10.90 22.83 -1.25
C GLU A 332 -11.32 21.77 -2.28
N PRO A 333 -12.57 21.83 -2.76
CA PRO A 333 -13.04 20.92 -3.80
C PRO A 333 -12.18 20.99 -5.06
N VAL A 334 -11.86 19.83 -5.62
CA VAL A 334 -11.11 19.77 -6.89
C VAL A 334 -12.03 20.18 -8.05
N ASN A 335 -11.54 21.07 -8.92
CA ASN A 335 -12.18 21.40 -10.17
C ASN A 335 -11.77 20.39 -11.25
N PHE A 336 -12.62 19.41 -11.53
CA PHE A 336 -12.34 18.35 -12.50
C PHE A 336 -12.28 18.83 -13.94
N ASP A 337 -12.93 19.94 -14.28
CA ASP A 337 -12.88 20.51 -15.63
C ASP A 337 -11.52 21.15 -15.91
N GLU A 338 -10.95 21.87 -14.94
CA GLU A 338 -9.57 22.38 -15.05
C GLU A 338 -8.55 21.22 -15.17
N ILE A 339 -8.72 20.14 -14.41
CA ILE A 339 -7.85 18.96 -14.53
C ILE A 339 -7.98 18.31 -15.92
N ARG A 340 -9.19 18.23 -16.47
CA ARG A 340 -9.41 17.67 -17.81
C ARG A 340 -8.73 18.52 -18.88
N GLU A 341 -8.83 19.84 -18.78
CA GLU A 341 -8.13 20.76 -19.67
C GLU A 341 -6.61 20.62 -19.55
N GLU A 342 -6.07 20.58 -18.33
CA GLU A 342 -4.65 20.35 -18.08
C GLU A 342 -4.13 19.03 -18.70
N LEU A 343 -4.90 17.95 -18.59
CA LEU A 343 -4.54 16.67 -19.16
C LEU A 343 -4.63 16.65 -20.69
N ALA A 344 -5.61 17.34 -21.28
CA ALA A 344 -5.75 17.44 -22.71
C ALA A 344 -4.55 18.17 -23.37
N ASP A 345 -3.92 19.10 -22.64
CA ASP A 345 -2.69 19.76 -23.10
C ASP A 345 -1.44 18.86 -22.95
N LYS A 346 -1.46 17.88 -22.04
CA LYS A 346 -0.31 17.05 -21.70
C LYS A 346 -0.24 15.73 -22.45
N GLN A 347 -1.36 15.17 -22.89
CA GLN A 347 -1.41 13.85 -23.51
C GLN A 347 -2.03 13.86 -24.90
N GLN A 348 -1.64 12.94 -25.76
CA GLN A 348 -2.29 12.70 -27.04
C GLN A 348 -3.54 11.82 -26.84
N GLY A 349 -4.64 12.18 -27.50
CA GLY A 349 -5.90 11.44 -27.48
C GLY A 349 -6.95 12.02 -26.53
N GLU A 350 -8.08 11.34 -26.41
CA GLU A 350 -9.21 11.74 -25.58
C GLU A 350 -8.90 11.52 -24.10
N VAL A 351 -9.22 12.50 -23.26
CA VAL A 351 -9.12 12.41 -21.80
C VAL A 351 -10.41 11.84 -21.25
N THR A 352 -10.34 10.67 -20.63
CA THR A 352 -11.48 9.99 -20.00
C THR A 352 -11.68 10.45 -18.55
N GLU A 353 -12.85 10.15 -17.97
CA GLU A 353 -13.09 10.41 -16.55
C GLU A 353 -12.19 9.56 -15.63
N GLN A 354 -11.80 8.35 -16.07
CA GLN A 354 -10.81 7.54 -15.36
C GLN A 354 -9.42 8.18 -15.37
N ASP A 355 -9.03 8.86 -16.47
CA ASP A 355 -7.78 9.62 -16.52
C ASP A 355 -7.79 10.76 -15.50
N VAL A 356 -8.88 11.54 -15.48
CA VAL A 356 -9.05 12.66 -14.55
C VAL A 356 -8.93 12.19 -13.10
N ILE A 357 -9.68 11.16 -12.71
CA ILE A 357 -9.66 10.69 -11.32
C ILE A 357 -8.32 10.02 -10.97
N SER A 358 -7.69 9.29 -11.89
CA SER A 358 -6.39 8.68 -11.70
C SER A 358 -5.29 9.72 -11.49
N TYR A 359 -5.31 10.80 -12.28
CA TYR A 359 -4.38 11.92 -12.11
C TYR A 359 -4.56 12.63 -10.75
N VAL A 360 -5.79 12.91 -10.35
CA VAL A 360 -6.09 13.54 -9.04
C VAL A 360 -5.59 12.67 -7.88
N LEU A 361 -5.79 11.36 -7.97
CA LEU A 361 -5.39 10.42 -6.91
C LEU A 361 -3.88 10.19 -6.88
N TYR A 362 -3.23 10.06 -8.03
CA TYR A 362 -1.83 9.62 -8.15
C TYR A 362 -1.08 10.37 -9.27
N PRO A 363 -0.91 11.71 -9.17
CA PRO A 363 -0.39 12.53 -10.28
C PRO A 363 1.01 12.09 -10.74
N LYS A 364 1.92 11.73 -9.84
CA LYS A 364 3.27 11.27 -10.21
C LYS A 364 3.21 9.96 -11.01
N VAL A 365 2.42 8.98 -10.55
CA VAL A 365 2.28 7.67 -11.21
C VAL A 365 1.58 7.82 -12.55
N TYR A 366 0.54 8.64 -12.62
CA TYR A 366 -0.17 8.92 -13.86
C TYR A 366 0.74 9.58 -14.90
N ASN A 367 1.51 10.61 -14.52
CA ASN A 367 2.47 11.25 -15.42
C ASN A 367 3.53 10.26 -15.93
N GLN A 368 4.03 9.37 -15.08
CA GLN A 368 4.95 8.30 -15.46
C GLN A 368 4.32 7.33 -16.47
N TYR A 369 3.06 6.94 -16.24
CA TYR A 369 2.31 6.11 -17.16
C TYR A 369 2.16 6.76 -18.54
N ILE A 370 1.77 8.05 -18.59
CA ILE A 370 1.65 8.79 -19.84
C ILE A 370 3.00 8.89 -20.57
N GLN A 371 4.08 9.22 -19.88
CA GLN A 371 5.42 9.28 -20.47
C GLN A 371 5.84 7.92 -21.05
N THR A 372 5.58 6.83 -20.32
CA THR A 372 5.87 5.47 -20.84
C THR A 372 5.05 5.15 -22.08
N LYS A 373 3.75 5.50 -22.06
CA LYS A 373 2.85 5.29 -23.19
C LYS A 373 3.25 6.13 -24.42
N GLU A 374 3.68 7.35 -24.24
CA GLU A 374 4.19 8.21 -25.33
C GLU A 374 5.51 7.69 -25.90
N GLN A 375 6.39 7.20 -25.05
CA GLN A 375 7.70 6.69 -25.45
C GLN A 375 7.62 5.35 -26.19
N TYR A 376 6.77 4.43 -25.71
CA TYR A 376 6.74 3.04 -26.18
C TYR A 376 5.45 2.66 -26.92
N GLY A 377 4.44 3.51 -26.93
CA GLY A 377 3.12 3.19 -27.47
C GLY A 377 2.29 2.29 -26.54
N ASP A 378 1.34 1.57 -27.13
CA ASP A 378 0.48 0.64 -26.40
C ASP A 378 1.19 -0.70 -26.15
N LEU A 379 1.69 -0.90 -24.95
CA LEU A 379 2.36 -2.12 -24.52
C LEU A 379 1.40 -3.26 -24.13
N SER A 380 0.10 -3.00 -24.07
CA SER A 380 -0.90 -4.04 -23.75
C SER A 380 -1.00 -5.14 -24.80
N LEU A 381 -0.44 -4.89 -25.97
CA LEU A 381 -0.34 -5.84 -27.09
C LEU A 381 0.74 -6.92 -26.88
N LEU A 382 1.65 -6.72 -25.92
CA LEU A 382 2.72 -7.67 -25.62
C LEU A 382 2.21 -8.76 -24.66
N ASP A 383 2.69 -9.98 -24.88
CA ASP A 383 2.52 -11.05 -23.89
C ASP A 383 3.34 -10.78 -22.61
N THR A 384 2.89 -11.31 -21.48
CA THR A 384 3.51 -11.07 -20.17
C THR A 384 5.01 -11.37 -20.11
N PRO A 385 5.52 -12.50 -20.64
CA PRO A 385 6.96 -12.75 -20.65
C PRO A 385 7.75 -11.69 -21.43
N THR A 386 7.29 -11.32 -22.61
CA THR A 386 7.95 -10.30 -23.45
C THR A 386 7.94 -8.93 -22.77
N PHE A 387 6.83 -8.56 -22.14
CA PHE A 387 6.72 -7.29 -21.40
C PHE A 387 7.66 -7.22 -20.19
N LEU A 388 7.74 -8.29 -19.39
CA LEU A 388 8.53 -8.29 -18.14
C LEU A 388 10.03 -8.52 -18.36
N PHE A 389 10.40 -9.39 -19.32
CA PHE A 389 11.78 -9.87 -19.47
C PHE A 389 12.41 -9.49 -20.81
N GLY A 390 11.63 -8.93 -21.73
CA GLY A 390 12.07 -8.72 -23.10
C GLY A 390 12.26 -10.04 -23.85
N MET A 391 12.97 -9.97 -24.96
CA MET A 391 13.24 -11.10 -25.85
C MET A 391 14.65 -11.66 -25.63
N ARG A 392 14.80 -12.98 -25.78
CA ARG A 392 16.11 -13.65 -25.82
C ARG A 392 16.65 -13.70 -27.25
N ASN A 393 17.96 -13.77 -27.38
CA ASN A 393 18.59 -13.92 -28.71
C ASN A 393 18.04 -15.16 -29.43
N GLY A 394 17.56 -14.96 -30.65
CA GLY A 394 16.93 -15.97 -31.48
C GLY A 394 15.43 -16.17 -31.25
N GLU A 395 14.85 -15.53 -30.26
CA GLU A 395 13.41 -15.60 -29.95
C GLU A 395 12.58 -14.80 -30.95
N THR A 396 11.38 -15.31 -31.25
CA THR A 396 10.42 -14.68 -32.15
C THR A 396 9.11 -14.41 -31.39
N VAL A 397 8.60 -13.18 -31.51
CA VAL A 397 7.32 -12.75 -30.93
C VAL A 397 6.42 -12.28 -32.07
N GLU A 398 5.15 -12.69 -32.01
CA GLU A 398 4.10 -12.20 -32.91
C GLU A 398 3.20 -11.21 -32.15
N ILE A 399 3.03 -10.01 -32.70
CA ILE A 399 2.22 -8.95 -32.12
C ILE A 399 1.11 -8.59 -33.11
N GLU A 400 -0.14 -8.75 -32.73
CA GLU A 400 -1.27 -8.27 -33.52
C GLU A 400 -1.54 -6.79 -33.15
N ILE A 401 -1.16 -5.90 -34.06
CA ILE A 401 -1.26 -4.43 -33.86
C ILE A 401 -2.61 -3.85 -34.30
N ASP A 402 -3.38 -4.61 -35.09
CA ASP A 402 -4.72 -4.28 -35.56
C ASP A 402 -5.33 -5.57 -36.16
N THR A 403 -6.64 -5.62 -36.36
CA THR A 403 -7.32 -6.77 -36.89
C THR A 403 -6.67 -7.25 -38.21
N GLY A 404 -6.06 -8.44 -38.16
CA GLY A 404 -5.38 -9.04 -39.29
C GLY A 404 -4.01 -8.44 -39.64
N LYS A 405 -3.49 -7.50 -38.87
CA LYS A 405 -2.15 -6.92 -39.01
C LYS A 405 -1.22 -7.44 -37.94
N ARG A 406 -0.30 -8.33 -38.33
CA ARG A 406 0.67 -8.92 -37.41
C ARG A 406 2.09 -8.44 -37.71
N LEU A 407 2.82 -8.15 -36.64
CA LEU A 407 4.27 -7.97 -36.66
C LEU A 407 4.92 -9.25 -36.14
N ILE A 408 5.82 -9.80 -36.91
CA ILE A 408 6.68 -10.93 -36.52
C ILE A 408 8.06 -10.34 -36.27
N ILE A 409 8.46 -10.30 -35.00
CA ILE A 409 9.73 -9.72 -34.57
C ILE A 409 10.62 -10.85 -34.05
N LYS A 410 11.79 -11.02 -34.67
CA LYS A 410 12.82 -11.95 -34.22
C LYS A 410 14.02 -11.18 -33.72
N LEU A 411 14.38 -11.34 -32.44
CA LEU A 411 15.62 -10.78 -31.90
C LEU A 411 16.82 -11.63 -32.36
N GLU A 412 17.74 -11.03 -33.10
CA GLU A 412 18.95 -11.73 -33.56
C GLU A 412 20.06 -11.64 -32.49
N THR A 413 20.41 -10.41 -32.05
CA THR A 413 21.43 -10.22 -31.02
C THR A 413 21.40 -8.78 -30.46
N ILE A 414 21.92 -8.62 -29.26
CA ILE A 414 22.16 -7.34 -28.60
C ILE A 414 23.67 -7.18 -28.42
N SER A 415 24.25 -6.07 -28.88
CA SER A 415 25.68 -5.81 -28.72
C SER A 415 26.06 -5.53 -27.26
N GLU A 416 27.35 -5.65 -26.92
CA GLU A 416 27.87 -5.03 -25.71
C GLU A 416 27.72 -3.51 -25.80
N PRO A 417 27.63 -2.82 -24.64
CA PRO A 417 27.54 -1.36 -24.61
C PRO A 417 28.79 -0.71 -25.17
N ASP A 418 28.62 0.36 -25.94
CA ASP A 418 29.72 1.21 -26.39
C ASP A 418 30.27 2.12 -25.26
N GLU A 419 31.26 2.95 -25.57
CA GLU A 419 31.89 3.87 -24.62
C GLU A 419 30.90 4.90 -24.01
N ASN A 420 29.79 5.14 -24.68
CA ASN A 420 28.71 6.05 -24.23
C ASN A 420 27.56 5.32 -23.52
N GLY A 421 27.68 3.99 -23.39
CA GLY A 421 26.65 3.14 -22.79
C GLY A 421 25.50 2.80 -23.73
N ASN A 422 25.65 2.94 -25.05
CA ASN A 422 24.61 2.55 -25.99
C ASN A 422 24.84 1.11 -26.46
N ARG A 423 23.74 0.40 -26.70
CA ARG A 423 23.72 -0.93 -27.33
C ARG A 423 23.06 -0.87 -28.70
N THR A 424 23.52 -1.70 -29.57
CA THR A 424 22.86 -1.95 -30.87
C THR A 424 22.06 -3.23 -30.79
N ILE A 425 20.75 -3.12 -31.06
CA ILE A 425 19.86 -4.29 -31.16
C ILE A 425 19.68 -4.62 -32.65
N TYR A 426 20.03 -5.86 -33.02
CA TYR A 426 19.80 -6.42 -34.33
C TYR A 426 18.58 -7.33 -34.27
N TYR A 427 17.61 -7.08 -35.16
CA TYR A 427 16.36 -7.84 -35.21
C TYR A 427 15.81 -7.94 -36.62
N ALA A 428 15.01 -8.95 -36.89
CA ALA A 428 14.22 -9.05 -38.10
C ALA A 428 12.75 -8.69 -37.80
N MET A 429 12.15 -7.86 -38.64
CA MET A 429 10.74 -7.52 -38.59
C MET A 429 10.08 -7.94 -39.89
N ASN A 430 9.12 -8.88 -39.82
CA ASN A 430 8.49 -9.51 -40.97
C ASN A 430 9.52 -10.03 -42.00
N GLY A 431 10.59 -10.65 -41.49
CA GLY A 431 11.70 -11.21 -42.31
C GLY A 431 12.73 -10.18 -42.80
N GLN A 432 12.54 -8.89 -42.53
CA GLN A 432 13.50 -7.84 -42.92
C GLN A 432 14.43 -7.50 -41.74
N ALA A 433 15.74 -7.63 -41.96
CA ALA A 433 16.76 -7.27 -40.97
C ALA A 433 16.77 -5.78 -40.71
N ARG A 434 16.79 -5.43 -39.42
CA ARG A 434 16.81 -4.04 -38.90
C ARG A 434 17.78 -3.92 -37.74
N ARG A 435 18.12 -2.69 -37.38
CA ARG A 435 18.87 -2.35 -36.15
C ARG A 435 18.37 -1.06 -35.55
N ILE A 436 18.44 -0.99 -34.22
CA ILE A 436 18.19 0.22 -33.45
C ILE A 436 19.31 0.42 -32.43
N TYR A 437 19.50 1.67 -32.01
CA TYR A 437 20.46 2.05 -30.98
C TYR A 437 19.67 2.50 -29.76
N ILE A 438 19.95 1.91 -28.62
CA ILE A 438 19.32 2.30 -27.35
C ILE A 438 20.41 2.50 -26.31
N LYS A 439 20.16 3.44 -25.38
CA LYS A 439 21.00 3.65 -24.21
C LYS A 439 20.71 2.57 -23.17
N ASP A 440 21.76 1.92 -22.66
CA ASP A 440 21.63 1.00 -21.54
C ASP A 440 21.73 1.77 -20.21
N GLU A 441 20.62 1.92 -19.54
CA GLU A 441 20.54 2.64 -18.26
C GLU A 441 21.24 1.92 -17.10
N ASN A 442 21.55 0.63 -17.25
CA ASN A 442 22.28 -0.16 -16.26
C ASN A 442 23.80 0.04 -16.33
N VAL A 443 24.32 0.63 -17.40
CA VAL A 443 25.76 0.94 -17.53
C VAL A 443 26.07 2.15 -16.65
N LYS A 444 26.71 1.92 -15.51
CA LYS A 444 27.22 2.99 -14.62
C LYS A 444 28.35 3.74 -15.34
N THR A 445 28.03 4.78 -16.09
CA THR A 445 29.00 5.82 -16.42
C THR A 445 29.35 6.51 -15.12
N ASN A 446 30.65 6.54 -14.75
CA ASN A 446 31.26 7.08 -13.53
C ASN A 446 30.34 7.98 -12.71
N ALA A 447 29.65 7.40 -11.72
CA ALA A 447 28.75 8.14 -10.84
C ALA A 447 29.62 9.08 -9.98
N ASN A 448 29.43 10.37 -10.15
CA ASN A 448 29.97 11.39 -9.25
C ASN A 448 29.47 11.06 -7.83
N VAL A 449 30.39 10.65 -6.96
CA VAL A 449 30.11 10.48 -5.53
C VAL A 449 29.78 11.88 -5.00
N LYS A 450 28.51 12.13 -4.69
CA LYS A 450 28.10 13.42 -4.11
C LYS A 450 28.75 13.61 -2.75
N PRO A 451 29.29 14.81 -2.46
CA PRO A 451 29.92 15.09 -1.16
C PRO A 451 28.89 14.98 -0.03
N LYS A 452 29.29 14.38 1.09
CA LYS A 452 28.48 14.33 2.30
C LYS A 452 28.63 15.63 3.08
N ALA A 453 27.56 16.01 3.82
CA ALA A 453 27.63 17.12 4.76
C ALA A 453 28.67 16.85 5.84
N ASP A 454 29.49 17.85 6.14
CA ASP A 454 30.43 17.80 7.26
C ASP A 454 29.68 18.11 8.57
N LYS A 455 29.53 17.10 9.42
CA LYS A 455 28.85 17.22 10.72
C LYS A 455 29.47 18.22 11.69
N THR A 456 30.74 18.61 11.46
CA THR A 456 31.44 19.60 12.29
C THR A 456 31.21 21.03 11.79
N ASN A 457 30.68 21.20 10.58
CA ASN A 457 30.41 22.51 10.00
C ASN A 457 28.93 22.87 10.18
N PRO A 458 28.58 23.84 11.03
CA PRO A 458 27.20 24.22 11.29
C PRO A 458 26.47 24.84 10.08
N SER A 459 27.20 25.17 9.02
CA SER A 459 26.62 25.67 7.76
C SER A 459 26.28 24.54 6.78
N HIS A 460 26.60 23.28 7.11
CA HIS A 460 26.28 22.13 6.28
C HIS A 460 25.00 21.43 6.79
N ILE A 461 23.97 21.43 5.97
CA ILE A 461 22.75 20.69 6.24
C ILE A 461 22.80 19.40 5.42
N GLY A 462 22.69 18.25 6.11
CA GLY A 462 22.72 16.92 5.51
C GLY A 462 21.36 16.25 5.56
N ALA A 463 20.98 15.52 4.51
CA ALA A 463 19.82 14.65 4.57
C ALA A 463 20.03 13.56 5.62
N GLN A 464 19.04 13.35 6.49
CA GLN A 464 19.09 12.36 7.57
C GLN A 464 18.83 10.93 7.06
N MET A 465 18.29 10.79 5.83
CA MET A 465 18.12 9.51 5.14
C MET A 465 18.64 9.61 3.70
N PRO A 466 19.23 8.52 3.15
CA PRO A 466 19.58 8.47 1.74
C PRO A 466 18.32 8.52 0.89
N GLY A 467 18.33 9.29 -0.21
CA GLY A 467 17.19 9.45 -1.09
C GLY A 467 17.50 10.35 -2.28
N SER A 468 16.52 10.51 -3.15
CA SER A 468 16.54 11.43 -4.29
C SER A 468 15.87 12.74 -3.93
N VAL A 469 16.42 13.88 -4.40
CA VAL A 469 15.78 15.18 -4.26
C VAL A 469 14.61 15.25 -5.24
N THR A 470 13.39 15.44 -4.73
CA THR A 470 12.16 15.54 -5.54
C THR A 470 11.75 16.99 -5.78
N GLU A 471 12.05 17.87 -4.84
CA GLU A 471 11.71 19.29 -4.95
C GLU A 471 12.77 20.15 -4.24
N VAL A 472 13.14 21.30 -4.83
CA VAL A 472 13.99 22.30 -4.21
C VAL A 472 13.17 23.56 -3.99
N LYS A 473 13.09 24.04 -2.74
CA LYS A 473 12.23 25.15 -2.32
C LYS A 473 12.95 26.51 -2.21
N VAL A 474 14.27 26.50 -2.36
CA VAL A 474 15.12 27.69 -2.24
C VAL A 474 16.14 27.75 -3.38
N ALA A 475 16.59 28.95 -3.72
CA ALA A 475 17.62 29.17 -4.73
C ALA A 475 18.99 29.47 -4.08
N THR A 476 20.08 29.30 -4.85
CA THR A 476 21.41 29.67 -4.40
C THR A 476 21.49 31.18 -4.14
N GLY A 477 21.83 31.57 -2.93
CA GLY A 477 21.94 32.95 -2.49
C GLY A 477 20.77 33.44 -1.64
N ASP A 478 19.73 32.62 -1.45
CA ASP A 478 18.61 32.95 -0.56
C ASP A 478 19.05 32.96 0.91
N GLU A 479 18.56 33.95 1.67
CA GLU A 479 18.63 33.93 3.12
C GLU A 479 17.55 33.01 3.68
N VAL A 480 17.97 32.04 4.50
CA VAL A 480 17.05 31.05 5.09
C VAL A 480 16.92 31.26 6.60
N LYS A 481 15.74 31.00 7.13
CA LYS A 481 15.44 31.03 8.57
C LYS A 481 15.45 29.64 9.14
N ALA A 482 15.75 29.51 10.44
CA ALA A 482 15.63 28.23 11.13
C ALA A 482 14.26 27.60 10.93
N ASN A 483 14.23 26.30 10.65
CA ASN A 483 13.04 25.50 10.30
C ASN A 483 12.38 25.87 8.96
N GLN A 484 13.03 26.66 8.11
CA GLN A 484 12.51 26.91 6.76
C GLN A 484 12.78 25.71 5.86
N PRO A 485 11.76 25.20 5.13
CA PRO A 485 11.93 24.12 4.17
C PRO A 485 12.92 24.49 3.06
N LEU A 486 13.93 23.66 2.83
CA LEU A 486 14.97 23.84 1.80
C LEU A 486 14.72 22.98 0.58
N LEU A 487 14.43 21.71 0.81
CA LEU A 487 14.18 20.72 -0.25
C LEU A 487 13.42 19.52 0.31
N ILE A 488 12.81 18.75 -0.58
CA ILE A 488 12.19 17.47 -0.26
C ILE A 488 13.04 16.34 -0.85
N THR A 489 13.33 15.35 -0.02
CA THR A 489 13.96 14.09 -0.45
C THR A 489 12.96 12.96 -0.39
N GLU A 490 13.06 12.02 -1.32
CA GLU A 490 12.26 10.80 -1.35
C GLU A 490 13.19 9.57 -1.29
N ALA A 491 12.87 8.64 -0.39
CA ALA A 491 13.50 7.34 -0.29
C ALA A 491 12.40 6.27 -0.20
N MET A 492 12.27 5.39 -1.18
CA MET A 492 11.32 4.28 -1.18
C MET A 492 9.88 4.71 -0.82
N LYS A 493 9.39 5.76 -1.46
CA LYS A 493 8.07 6.39 -1.21
C LYS A 493 7.90 7.05 0.16
N MET A 494 9.00 7.25 0.91
CA MET A 494 9.04 8.15 2.06
C MET A 494 9.55 9.50 1.61
N GLU A 495 8.74 10.53 1.74
CA GLU A 495 9.16 11.92 1.54
C GLU A 495 9.61 12.52 2.87
N THR A 496 10.68 13.27 2.85
CA THR A 496 11.22 13.99 4.03
C THR A 496 11.57 15.40 3.61
N THR A 497 11.04 16.39 4.33
CA THR A 497 11.38 17.80 4.13
C THR A 497 12.63 18.14 4.93
N ILE A 498 13.70 18.53 4.26
CA ILE A 498 14.93 19.01 4.88
C ILE A 498 14.78 20.50 5.16
N GLN A 499 15.03 20.90 6.41
CA GLN A 499 14.87 22.26 6.89
C GLN A 499 16.23 22.89 7.24
N ALA A 500 16.27 24.23 7.29
CA ALA A 500 17.46 25.01 7.66
C ALA A 500 17.69 25.01 9.18
#